data_72a36199537e8bc976414b9b6dd9bc90
#
_entry.id   72a36199537e8bc976414b9b6dd9bc90
#
_cell.length_a   1.000
_cell.length_b   1.000
_cell.length_c   1.000
_cell.angle_alpha   90.00
_cell.angle_beta   90.00
_cell.angle_gamma   90.00
#
_symmetry.space_group_name_H-M   'P 1'
#
loop_
_entity.id
_entity.type
_entity.pdbx_description
1 polymer ?
#
loop_
_entity_poly.entity_id
_entity_poly.type
_entity_poly.pdbx_seq_one_letter_code
_entity_poly.pdbx_strand_id
1 'polypeptide(L)'
;RAGGRLGAAFTVDGTRYAVGMPGAFSVYNALAALTAARVLGAGEDAIHTGLAEAVVCGRVEPVPLDAPFTVVIDYAHNEAAAECLLRTLRAYRPTRLVAVFGCGGARSRLRRFGMGSVCARLADFCIITEDNSRGEPVEHILADIRAGLRLGSPATPFAEIPDRRQAIYYALDHAQPGD
;
A
#
# COMPACT_ATOMS: atom_id res chain seq x y z
N ARG A 1 -2.96 5.33 19.84
CA ARG A 1 -1.67 4.86 20.40
C ARG A 1 -0.74 4.64 19.23
N ALA A 2 0.23 5.52 19.02
CA ALA A 2 1.35 5.31 18.09
C ALA A 2 2.09 4.04 18.53
N GLY A 3 2.26 3.04 17.63
CA GLY A 3 3.06 1.86 17.90
C GLY A 3 2.35 0.51 17.82
N GLY A 4 1.12 0.41 17.35
CA GLY A 4 0.49 -0.89 17.03
C GLY A 4 1.17 -1.54 15.83
N ARG A 5 1.78 -2.73 15.97
CA ARG A 5 2.30 -3.50 14.84
C ARG A 5 1.17 -3.73 13.84
N LEU A 6 1.38 -3.35 12.58
CA LEU A 6 0.51 -3.74 11.49
C LEU A 6 0.58 -5.27 11.37
N GLY A 7 -0.56 -5.93 11.33
CA GLY A 7 -0.61 -7.39 11.21
C GLY A 7 -2.03 -7.89 11.11
N ALA A 8 -2.19 -9.20 10.88
CA ALA A 8 -3.47 -9.89 10.85
C ALA A 8 -3.42 -11.17 11.66
N ALA A 9 -4.58 -11.73 12.00
CA ALA A 9 -4.71 -13.04 12.62
C ALA A 9 -5.88 -13.79 12.00
N PHE A 10 -5.77 -15.12 11.98
CA PHE A 10 -6.80 -16.01 11.45
C PHE A 10 -6.80 -17.34 12.20
N THR A 11 -7.82 -18.14 12.02
CA THR A 11 -7.95 -19.45 12.68
C THR A 11 -8.16 -20.54 11.63
N VAL A 12 -7.43 -21.63 11.78
CA VAL A 12 -7.56 -22.84 10.95
C VAL A 12 -7.67 -24.03 11.90
N ASP A 13 -8.71 -24.83 11.75
CA ASP A 13 -8.95 -26.05 12.56
C ASP A 13 -8.86 -25.81 14.08
N GLY A 14 -9.38 -24.66 14.54
CA GLY A 14 -9.36 -24.25 15.94
C GLY A 14 -8.02 -23.64 16.41
N THR A 15 -6.96 -23.69 15.61
CA THR A 15 -5.64 -23.11 15.94
C THR A 15 -5.54 -21.68 15.39
N ARG A 16 -5.15 -20.72 16.23
CA ARG A 16 -4.98 -19.32 15.86
C ARG A 16 -3.56 -19.01 15.40
N TYR A 17 -3.44 -18.37 14.25
CA TYR A 17 -2.16 -17.91 13.67
C TYR A 17 -2.13 -16.39 13.59
N ALA A 18 -0.96 -15.81 13.82
CA ALA A 18 -0.68 -14.42 13.55
C ALA A 18 0.17 -14.30 12.27
N VAL A 19 -0.01 -13.22 11.51
CA VAL A 19 0.85 -12.87 10.38
C VAL A 19 1.31 -11.44 10.53
N GLY A 20 2.62 -11.21 10.35
CA GLY A 20 3.24 -9.89 10.54
C GLY A 20 2.86 -8.83 9.52
N MET A 21 2.06 -9.19 8.51
CA MET A 21 1.59 -8.30 7.45
C MET A 21 0.08 -8.07 7.55
N PRO A 22 -0.42 -6.83 7.35
CA PRO A 22 -1.83 -6.50 7.48
C PRO A 22 -2.66 -6.93 6.25
N GLY A 23 -3.97 -7.00 6.45
CA GLY A 23 -4.96 -7.17 5.39
C GLY A 23 -5.36 -8.61 5.11
N ALA A 24 -6.58 -8.77 4.57
CA ALA A 24 -7.13 -10.08 4.23
C ALA A 24 -6.29 -10.83 3.19
N PHE A 25 -5.67 -10.11 2.24
CA PHE A 25 -4.79 -10.72 1.24
C PHE A 25 -3.55 -11.37 1.88
N SER A 26 -3.03 -10.82 2.99
CA SER A 26 -1.94 -11.42 3.75
C SER A 26 -2.37 -12.72 4.44
N VAL A 27 -3.63 -12.79 4.88
CA VAL A 27 -4.21 -14.03 5.43
C VAL A 27 -4.28 -15.12 4.37
N TYR A 28 -4.73 -14.81 3.15
CA TYR A 28 -4.76 -15.79 2.05
C TYR A 28 -3.36 -16.29 1.69
N ASN A 29 -2.37 -15.40 1.64
CA ASN A 29 -0.98 -15.78 1.40
C ASN A 29 -0.43 -16.65 2.54
N ALA A 30 -0.75 -16.30 3.79
CA ALA A 30 -0.36 -17.08 4.97
C ALA A 30 -1.01 -18.46 5.00
N LEU A 31 -2.28 -18.58 4.58
CA LEU A 31 -2.96 -19.87 4.43
C LEU A 31 -2.27 -20.77 3.40
N ALA A 32 -1.87 -20.21 2.26
CA ALA A 32 -1.13 -20.96 1.25
C ALA A 32 0.24 -21.43 1.79
N ALA A 33 0.97 -20.53 2.47
CA ALA A 33 2.26 -20.85 3.08
C ALA A 33 2.12 -21.92 4.18
N LEU A 34 1.13 -21.79 5.07
CA LEU A 34 0.81 -22.77 6.10
C LEU A 34 0.52 -24.16 5.51
N THR A 35 -0.33 -24.20 4.46
CA THR A 35 -0.67 -25.46 3.79
C THR A 35 0.57 -26.10 3.18
N ALA A 36 1.39 -25.35 2.47
CA ALA A 36 2.63 -25.85 1.89
C ALA A 36 3.61 -26.33 2.97
N ALA A 37 3.80 -25.58 4.06
CA ALA A 37 4.68 -25.95 5.15
C ALA A 37 4.25 -27.27 5.82
N ARG A 38 2.95 -27.46 6.06
CA ARG A 38 2.41 -28.71 6.60
C ARG A 38 2.65 -29.90 5.67
N VAL A 39 2.43 -29.73 4.38
CA VAL A 39 2.71 -30.78 3.36
C VAL A 39 4.18 -31.15 3.34
N LEU A 40 5.06 -30.18 3.56
CA LEU A 40 6.53 -30.40 3.64
C LEU A 40 6.98 -30.93 4.99
N GLY A 41 6.10 -31.15 5.96
CA GLY A 41 6.41 -31.70 7.27
C GLY A 41 7.00 -30.73 8.29
N ALA A 42 6.82 -29.43 8.10
CA ALA A 42 7.23 -28.43 9.10
C ALA A 42 6.40 -28.57 10.38
N GLY A 43 7.06 -28.46 11.55
CA GLY A 43 6.38 -28.47 12.83
C GLY A 43 5.53 -27.20 13.07
N GLU A 44 4.44 -27.33 13.83
CA GLU A 44 3.51 -26.22 14.07
C GLU A 44 4.18 -25.01 14.70
N ASP A 45 5.11 -25.18 15.65
CA ASP A 45 5.84 -24.07 16.28
C ASP A 45 6.67 -23.26 15.27
N ALA A 46 7.31 -23.97 14.32
CA ALA A 46 8.06 -23.32 13.23
C ALA A 46 7.12 -22.54 12.30
N ILE A 47 5.94 -23.08 12.02
CA ILE A 47 4.91 -22.43 11.21
C ILE A 47 4.41 -21.15 11.91
N HIS A 48 4.08 -21.23 13.21
CA HIS A 48 3.65 -20.09 14.03
C HIS A 48 4.69 -18.97 14.00
N THR A 49 5.94 -19.30 14.27
CA THR A 49 7.05 -18.34 14.29
C THR A 49 7.26 -17.73 12.90
N GLY A 50 7.36 -18.58 11.88
CA GLY A 50 7.60 -18.12 10.51
C GLY A 50 6.51 -17.19 9.97
N LEU A 51 5.24 -17.46 10.25
CA LEU A 51 4.13 -16.59 9.84
C LEU A 51 4.12 -15.27 10.60
N ALA A 52 4.37 -15.31 11.92
CA ALA A 52 4.36 -14.12 12.78
C ALA A 52 5.51 -13.15 12.44
N GLU A 53 6.66 -13.69 12.05
CA GLU A 53 7.86 -12.92 11.72
C GLU A 53 8.00 -12.60 10.23
N ALA A 54 7.12 -13.14 9.40
CA ALA A 54 7.18 -12.94 7.95
C ALA A 54 7.12 -11.46 7.59
N VAL A 55 8.14 -10.99 6.86
CA VAL A 55 8.22 -9.67 6.26
C VAL A 55 8.56 -9.83 4.79
N VAL A 56 7.82 -9.15 3.93
CA VAL A 56 8.11 -9.11 2.49
C VAL A 56 8.41 -7.68 2.10
N CYS A 57 9.64 -7.40 1.67
CA CYS A 57 10.05 -6.06 1.25
C CYS A 57 9.10 -5.48 0.21
N GLY A 58 8.69 -4.23 0.40
CA GLY A 58 7.75 -3.54 -0.48
C GLY A 58 6.32 -4.10 -0.48
N ARG A 59 5.90 -4.81 0.57
CA ARG A 59 4.53 -5.31 0.73
C ARG A 59 3.97 -4.88 2.08
N VAL A 60 3.26 -3.77 2.09
CA VAL A 60 2.75 -3.09 3.29
C VAL A 60 3.86 -2.97 4.35
N GLU A 61 5.06 -2.70 3.88
CA GLU A 61 6.26 -2.63 4.71
C GLU A 61 6.29 -1.32 5.50
N PRO A 62 6.19 -1.35 6.83
CA PRO A 62 6.31 -0.14 7.62
C PRO A 62 7.75 0.35 7.64
N VAL A 63 7.96 1.63 7.34
CA VAL A 63 9.26 2.27 7.49
C VAL A 63 9.46 2.63 8.95
N PRO A 64 10.56 2.16 9.60
CA PRO A 64 10.83 2.50 10.99
C PRO A 64 11.21 3.98 11.11
N LEU A 65 10.31 4.78 11.68
CA LEU A 65 10.50 6.21 11.91
C LEU A 65 10.10 6.55 13.35
N ASP A 66 10.87 7.42 13.99
CA ASP A 66 10.47 8.07 15.24
C ASP A 66 9.67 9.34 14.91
N ALA A 67 8.42 9.13 14.53
CA ALA A 67 7.52 10.20 14.09
C ALA A 67 6.07 9.92 14.54
N PRO A 68 5.24 10.95 14.69
CA PRO A 68 3.84 10.79 15.10
C PRO A 68 2.93 10.29 13.96
N PHE A 69 3.47 9.85 12.85
CA PHE A 69 2.78 9.31 11.68
C PHE A 69 3.41 7.98 11.23
N THR A 70 2.74 7.24 10.38
CA THR A 70 3.21 5.96 9.84
C THR A 70 3.48 6.06 8.35
N VAL A 71 4.64 5.58 7.91
CA VAL A 71 4.96 5.43 6.49
C VAL A 71 4.97 3.95 6.12
N VAL A 72 4.30 3.63 5.03
CA VAL A 72 4.19 2.26 4.50
C VAL A 72 4.64 2.24 3.05
N ILE A 73 5.48 1.27 2.70
CA ILE A 73 5.89 1.02 1.31
C ILE A 73 5.13 -0.20 0.79
N ASP A 74 4.53 -0.05 -0.40
CA ASP A 74 3.86 -1.17 -1.08
C ASP A 74 4.14 -1.16 -2.59
N TYR A 75 4.04 -2.33 -3.18
CA TYR A 75 4.26 -2.55 -4.62
C TYR A 75 2.97 -2.44 -5.45
N ALA A 76 1.87 -2.00 -4.90
CA ALA A 76 0.62 -1.82 -5.62
C ALA A 76 0.85 -0.94 -6.88
N HIS A 77 0.56 -1.50 -8.06
CA HIS A 77 0.84 -0.86 -9.34
C HIS A 77 -0.34 -0.96 -10.32
N ASN A 78 -1.52 -1.34 -9.84
CA ASN A 78 -2.77 -1.37 -10.58
C ASN A 78 -3.94 -1.03 -9.65
N GLU A 79 -5.10 -0.75 -10.25
CA GLU A 79 -6.31 -0.32 -9.56
C GLU A 79 -6.72 -1.27 -8.42
N ALA A 80 -6.84 -2.56 -8.70
CA ALA A 80 -7.30 -3.55 -7.73
C ALA A 80 -6.34 -3.68 -6.53
N ALA A 81 -5.02 -3.65 -6.78
CA ALA A 81 -4.03 -3.71 -5.71
C ALA A 81 -4.05 -2.43 -4.86
N ALA A 82 -4.15 -1.25 -5.49
CA ALA A 82 -4.26 0.02 -4.77
C ALA A 82 -5.55 0.09 -3.93
N GLU A 83 -6.68 -0.38 -4.48
CA GLU A 83 -7.92 -0.44 -3.73
C GLU A 83 -7.82 -1.34 -2.50
N CYS A 84 -7.27 -2.54 -2.67
CA CYS A 84 -7.08 -3.49 -1.59
C CYS A 84 -6.16 -2.92 -0.48
N LEU A 85 -5.04 -2.30 -0.87
CA LEU A 85 -4.11 -1.65 0.05
C LEU A 85 -4.78 -0.52 0.82
N LEU A 86 -5.38 0.44 0.13
CA LEU A 86 -5.97 1.62 0.76
C LEU A 86 -7.14 1.26 1.68
N ARG A 87 -8.00 0.30 1.29
CA ARG A 87 -9.05 -0.23 2.18
C ARG A 87 -8.47 -0.90 3.41
N THR A 88 -7.39 -1.65 3.26
CA THR A 88 -6.68 -2.28 4.39
C THR A 88 -6.16 -1.22 5.36
N LEU A 89 -5.50 -0.18 4.85
CA LEU A 89 -4.97 0.90 5.69
C LEU A 89 -6.09 1.72 6.35
N ARG A 90 -7.20 1.95 5.67
CA ARG A 90 -8.40 2.61 6.26
C ARG A 90 -8.97 1.85 7.45
N ALA A 91 -8.87 0.52 7.49
CA ALA A 91 -9.35 -0.27 8.63
C ALA A 91 -8.58 0.03 9.93
N TYR A 92 -7.36 0.57 9.85
CA TYR A 92 -6.58 1.04 10.99
C TYR A 92 -7.00 2.45 11.47
N ARG A 93 -7.96 3.09 10.79
CA ARG A 93 -8.53 4.40 11.14
C ARG A 93 -7.48 5.51 11.28
N PRO A 94 -6.63 5.72 10.26
CA PRO A 94 -5.72 6.86 10.27
C PRO A 94 -6.52 8.16 10.35
N THR A 95 -5.95 9.20 10.92
CA THR A 95 -6.53 10.55 10.93
C THR A 95 -6.64 11.06 9.50
N ARG A 96 -5.61 10.84 8.70
CA ARG A 96 -5.55 11.14 7.27
C ARG A 96 -4.74 10.05 6.56
N LEU A 97 -5.19 9.63 5.38
CA LEU A 97 -4.48 8.68 4.53
C LEU A 97 -3.93 9.42 3.30
N VAL A 98 -2.61 9.50 3.21
CA VAL A 98 -1.91 10.14 2.09
C VAL A 98 -1.38 9.07 1.15
N ALA A 99 -1.67 9.18 -0.15
CA ALA A 99 -1.18 8.28 -1.17
C ALA A 99 -0.14 8.97 -2.06
N VAL A 100 1.12 8.50 -2.03
CA VAL A 100 2.20 8.93 -2.93
C VAL A 100 2.39 7.87 -3.98
N PHE A 101 2.09 8.16 -5.26
CA PHE A 101 2.14 7.15 -6.30
C PHE A 101 2.42 7.73 -7.69
N GLY A 102 2.85 6.85 -8.57
CA GLY A 102 3.02 7.10 -9.99
C GLY A 102 2.57 5.90 -10.79
N CYS A 103 2.73 5.97 -12.11
CA CYS A 103 2.45 4.87 -13.01
C CYS A 103 3.56 4.71 -14.04
N GLY A 104 3.80 3.45 -14.45
CA GLY A 104 4.83 3.16 -15.43
C GLY A 104 4.44 3.64 -16.84
N GLY A 105 5.43 4.13 -17.57
CA GLY A 105 5.35 4.41 -19.01
C GLY A 105 5.33 3.14 -19.84
N ALA A 106 5.00 3.27 -21.14
CA ALA A 106 4.89 2.15 -22.09
C ALA A 106 3.99 1.00 -21.54
N ARG A 107 2.93 1.33 -20.85
CA ARG A 107 1.91 0.44 -20.30
C ARG A 107 0.50 0.95 -20.64
N SER A 108 -0.51 0.11 -20.38
CA SER A 108 -1.91 0.49 -20.61
C SER A 108 -2.27 1.79 -19.89
N ARG A 109 -2.73 2.78 -20.63
CA ARG A 109 -3.22 4.06 -20.10
C ARG A 109 -4.41 3.89 -19.15
N LEU A 110 -5.24 2.86 -19.34
CA LEU A 110 -6.36 2.57 -18.45
C LEU A 110 -5.92 2.35 -17.00
N ARG A 111 -4.71 1.80 -16.77
CA ARG A 111 -4.17 1.66 -15.42
C ARG A 111 -3.97 3.01 -14.73
N ARG A 112 -3.57 4.03 -15.46
CA ARG A 112 -3.31 5.37 -14.92
C ARG A 112 -4.60 6.02 -14.45
N PHE A 113 -5.66 5.91 -15.26
CA PHE A 113 -7.00 6.37 -14.89
C PHE A 113 -7.55 5.60 -13.69
N GLY A 114 -7.45 4.26 -13.68
CA GLY A 114 -7.90 3.41 -12.58
C GLY A 114 -7.16 3.70 -11.28
N MET A 115 -5.83 3.79 -11.31
CA MET A 115 -5.01 4.16 -10.13
C MET A 115 -5.43 5.52 -9.59
N GLY A 116 -5.50 6.55 -10.43
CA GLY A 116 -5.93 7.89 -10.02
C GLY A 116 -7.33 7.87 -9.39
N SER A 117 -8.28 7.20 -10.04
CA SER A 117 -9.66 7.09 -9.58
C SER A 117 -9.77 6.43 -8.19
N VAL A 118 -9.10 5.31 -8.00
CA VAL A 118 -9.12 4.59 -6.71
C VAL A 118 -8.45 5.40 -5.61
N CYS A 119 -7.28 5.99 -5.88
CA CYS A 119 -6.58 6.79 -4.89
C CYS A 119 -7.42 8.01 -4.47
N ALA A 120 -8.07 8.68 -5.41
CA ALA A 120 -8.95 9.80 -5.09
C ALA A 120 -10.16 9.41 -4.23
N ARG A 121 -10.73 8.22 -4.44
CA ARG A 121 -11.87 7.75 -3.64
C ARG A 121 -11.51 7.32 -2.23
N LEU A 122 -10.29 6.82 -2.02
CA LEU A 122 -9.90 6.14 -0.79
C LEU A 122 -8.85 6.87 0.04
N ALA A 123 -8.06 7.77 -0.55
CA ALA A 123 -7.14 8.62 0.17
C ALA A 123 -7.76 9.99 0.48
N ASP A 124 -7.23 10.68 1.49
CA ASP A 124 -7.62 12.05 1.84
C ASP A 124 -6.77 13.08 1.11
N PHE A 125 -5.57 12.69 0.68
CA PHE A 125 -4.66 13.50 -0.11
C PHE A 125 -3.84 12.60 -1.03
N CYS A 126 -3.65 13.02 -2.28
CA CYS A 126 -2.85 12.32 -3.26
C CYS A 126 -1.62 13.14 -3.66
N ILE A 127 -0.47 12.51 -3.80
CA ILE A 127 0.73 13.10 -4.39
C ILE A 127 1.09 12.25 -5.60
N ILE A 128 0.95 12.82 -6.79
CA ILE A 128 1.26 12.12 -8.03
C ILE A 128 2.66 12.48 -8.51
N THR A 129 3.42 11.47 -8.90
CA THR A 129 4.84 11.59 -9.23
C THR A 129 5.24 10.61 -10.32
N GLU A 130 6.49 10.67 -10.79
CA GLU A 130 6.99 9.68 -11.73
C GLU A 130 7.16 8.29 -11.11
N ASP A 131 7.07 7.26 -11.96
CA ASP A 131 7.46 5.88 -11.70
C ASP A 131 7.82 5.19 -13.01
N ASN A 132 9.06 4.78 -13.20
CA ASN A 132 9.53 4.02 -14.37
C ASN A 132 8.92 4.50 -15.72
N SER A 133 9.21 5.71 -16.13
CA SER A 133 8.63 6.35 -17.33
C SER A 133 8.94 5.62 -18.66
N ARG A 134 10.01 4.78 -18.68
CA ARG A 134 10.40 3.97 -19.87
C ARG A 134 10.48 4.76 -21.18
N GLY A 135 10.99 6.01 -21.08
CA GLY A 135 11.11 6.90 -22.23
C GLY A 135 9.83 7.63 -22.64
N GLU A 136 8.71 7.41 -21.98
CA GLU A 136 7.50 8.23 -22.16
C GLU A 136 7.62 9.53 -21.34
N PRO A 137 7.23 10.70 -21.88
CA PRO A 137 7.22 11.94 -21.12
C PRO A 137 6.40 11.82 -19.84
N VAL A 138 6.98 12.18 -18.72
CA VAL A 138 6.34 12.06 -17.38
C VAL A 138 5.04 12.87 -17.32
N GLU A 139 5.02 14.02 -17.97
CA GLU A 139 3.86 14.92 -18.04
C GLU A 139 2.63 14.23 -18.67
N HIS A 140 2.82 13.35 -19.66
CA HIS A 140 1.73 12.58 -20.26
C HIS A 140 1.16 11.56 -19.27
N ILE A 141 2.04 10.90 -18.51
CA ILE A 141 1.64 9.92 -17.49
C ILE A 141 0.86 10.62 -16.37
N LEU A 142 1.38 11.74 -15.88
CA LEU A 142 0.74 12.54 -14.83
C LEU A 142 -0.60 13.12 -15.28
N ALA A 143 -0.71 13.53 -16.55
CA ALA A 143 -1.98 14.01 -17.11
C ALA A 143 -3.07 12.91 -17.10
N ASP A 144 -2.72 11.65 -17.43
CA ASP A 144 -3.65 10.52 -17.37
C ASP A 144 -4.06 10.21 -15.91
N ILE A 145 -3.09 10.22 -14.96
CA ILE A 145 -3.38 10.01 -13.53
C ILE A 145 -4.29 11.11 -13.00
N ARG A 146 -4.01 12.38 -13.33
CA ARG A 146 -4.82 13.54 -12.94
C ARG A 146 -6.24 13.44 -13.46
N ALA A 147 -6.43 12.99 -14.69
CA ALA A 147 -7.76 12.74 -15.24
C ALA A 147 -8.47 11.63 -14.44
N GLY A 148 -7.77 10.57 -14.06
CA GLY A 148 -8.27 9.51 -13.18
C GLY A 148 -8.69 10.03 -11.79
N LEU A 149 -7.88 10.88 -11.16
CA LEU A 149 -8.23 11.52 -9.87
C LEU A 149 -9.58 12.26 -9.97
N ARG A 150 -9.77 13.06 -11.02
CA ARG A 150 -11.02 13.81 -11.25
C ARG A 150 -12.23 12.90 -11.46
N LEU A 151 -12.04 11.76 -12.11
CA LEU A 151 -13.09 10.76 -12.30
C LEU A 151 -13.47 10.05 -11.00
N GLY A 152 -12.50 9.82 -10.11
CA GLY A 152 -12.71 9.13 -8.84
C GLY A 152 -13.37 10.01 -7.79
N SER A 153 -12.82 11.17 -7.53
CA SER A 153 -13.34 12.19 -6.60
C SER A 153 -12.77 13.56 -6.94
N PRO A 154 -13.56 14.44 -7.57
CA PRO A 154 -13.11 15.80 -7.89
C PRO A 154 -12.74 16.64 -6.66
N ALA A 155 -13.27 16.29 -5.49
CA ALA A 155 -13.05 17.02 -4.24
C ALA A 155 -11.75 16.60 -3.52
N THR A 156 -11.15 15.46 -3.87
CA THR A 156 -9.93 14.99 -3.20
C THR A 156 -8.75 15.86 -3.62
N PRO A 157 -8.10 16.55 -2.67
CA PRO A 157 -6.97 17.40 -2.99
C PRO A 157 -5.76 16.57 -3.39
N PHE A 158 -4.93 17.12 -4.29
CA PHE A 158 -3.70 16.46 -4.70
C PHE A 158 -2.59 17.46 -5.01
N ALA A 159 -1.35 17.02 -4.92
CA ALA A 159 -0.16 17.68 -5.43
C ALA A 159 0.41 16.89 -6.61
N GLU A 160 0.97 17.60 -7.59
CA GLU A 160 1.67 17.02 -8.72
C GLU A 160 3.14 17.42 -8.64
N ILE A 161 4.01 16.46 -8.35
CA ILE A 161 5.44 16.67 -8.14
C ILE A 161 6.16 15.61 -8.97
N PRO A 162 6.63 15.95 -10.20
CA PRO A 162 7.23 14.99 -11.12
C PRO A 162 8.41 14.24 -10.52
N ASP A 163 9.34 14.93 -9.85
CA ASP A 163 10.48 14.31 -9.19
C ASP A 163 10.03 13.50 -7.97
N ARG A 164 10.22 12.17 -8.03
CA ARG A 164 9.76 11.25 -6.97
C ARG A 164 10.44 11.49 -5.63
N ARG A 165 11.71 11.88 -5.60
CA ARG A 165 12.41 12.20 -4.36
C ARG A 165 11.79 13.42 -3.70
N GLN A 166 11.54 14.47 -4.48
CA GLN A 166 10.88 15.67 -3.98
C GLN A 166 9.45 15.39 -3.52
N ALA A 167 8.71 14.53 -4.24
CA ALA A 167 7.38 14.09 -3.84
C ALA A 167 7.38 13.38 -2.48
N ILE A 168 8.38 12.52 -2.23
CA ILE A 168 8.52 11.83 -0.93
C ILE A 168 8.87 12.84 0.17
N TYR A 169 9.82 13.75 -0.05
CA TYR A 169 10.14 14.78 0.93
C TYR A 169 8.94 15.68 1.21
N TYR A 170 8.22 16.09 0.18
CA TYR A 170 6.99 16.86 0.36
C TYR A 170 5.97 16.12 1.24
N ALA A 171 5.78 14.83 1.02
CA ALA A 171 4.88 14.02 1.84
C ALA A 171 5.30 13.97 3.30
N LEU A 172 6.60 13.78 3.57
CA LEU A 172 7.15 13.72 4.94
C LEU A 172 7.08 15.07 5.64
N ASP A 173 7.40 16.16 4.95
CA ASP A 173 7.39 17.53 5.50
C ASP A 173 5.98 18.02 5.84
N HIS A 174 4.95 17.48 5.15
CA HIS A 174 3.54 17.85 5.34
C HIS A 174 2.72 16.77 6.07
N ALA A 175 3.41 15.72 6.57
CA ALA A 175 2.77 14.69 7.36
C ALA A 175 2.28 15.25 8.71
N GLN A 176 1.14 14.74 9.16
CA GLN A 176 0.48 15.17 10.39
C GLN A 176 0.40 14.01 11.38
N PRO A 177 0.29 14.30 12.69
CA PRO A 177 0.08 13.26 13.68
C PRO A 177 -1.15 12.40 13.34
N GLY A 178 -0.93 11.09 13.27
CA GLY A 178 -1.97 10.11 12.96
C GLY A 178 -2.18 9.82 11.47
N ASP A 179 -1.34 10.36 10.56
CA ASP A 179 -1.30 9.98 9.15
C ASP A 179 -0.83 8.53 8.99
#